data_644d88b0026aeec820f4e7a1554d84f5
#
_entry.id   644d88b0026aeec820f4e7a1554d84f5
#
_cell.length_a   1.000
_cell.length_b   1.000
_cell.length_c   1.000
_cell.angle_alpha   90.00
_cell.angle_beta   90.00
_cell.angle_gamma   90.00
#
_symmetry.space_group_name_H-M   'P 1'
#
loop_
_entity.id
_entity.type
_entity.pdbx_description
1 polymer ?
#
loop_
_entity_poly.entity_id
_entity_poly.type
_entity_poly.pdbx_seq_one_letter_code
_entity_poly.pdbx_strand_id
1 'polypeptide(L)'
;TIEVILGLLIVMMAVILFVPSVKTQVVKAMANTAIGQKIITWWGNNSYNESVRDLNFDDSSIKTNKLKYNYSEEYTNFVLFGVDSREGEVDASNSDSILIVSVHNTTGEVKMVSVYRDTYLGIYGKDGTIYKYFKVNSAYAGGGPETAINTLNMNLDLNITDYVTVNFSGVAEIIDTLGGITVNLTDDELQQLNYHMSSTCSSIGVKPKYVKKSGKNIKLNGI
;
A
#
# COMPACT_ATOMS: atom_id res chain seq x y z
N THR A 1 -4.94 -4.35 -15.51
CA THR A 1 -4.29 -3.05 -15.46
C THR A 1 -3.14 -3.11 -14.49
N ILE A 2 -2.09 -2.33 -14.72
CA ILE A 2 -0.84 -2.31 -13.91
C ILE A 2 -1.16 -2.01 -12.44
N GLU A 3 -2.10 -1.11 -12.17
CA GLU A 3 -2.55 -0.76 -10.82
C GLU A 3 -3.12 -1.94 -10.04
N VAL A 4 -3.87 -2.83 -10.70
CA VAL A 4 -4.43 -4.03 -10.05
C VAL A 4 -3.33 -5.04 -9.70
N ILE A 5 -2.36 -5.24 -10.57
CA ILE A 5 -1.23 -6.16 -10.34
C ILE A 5 -0.35 -5.62 -9.21
N LEU A 6 -0.08 -4.32 -9.21
CA LEU A 6 0.69 -3.66 -8.17
C LEU A 6 -0.02 -3.71 -6.82
N GLY A 7 -1.32 -3.43 -6.80
CA GLY A 7 -2.17 -3.58 -5.62
C GLY A 7 -2.13 -5.01 -5.06
N LEU A 8 -2.25 -6.03 -5.92
CA LEU A 8 -2.19 -7.43 -5.52
C LEU A 8 -0.84 -7.82 -4.89
N LEU A 9 0.27 -7.31 -5.42
CA LEU A 9 1.61 -7.60 -4.90
C LEU A 9 1.85 -6.95 -3.54
N ILE A 10 1.40 -5.71 -3.37
CA ILE A 10 1.49 -4.99 -2.09
C ILE A 10 0.60 -5.65 -1.04
N VAL A 11 -0.61 -6.06 -1.44
CA VAL A 11 -1.55 -6.81 -0.58
C VAL A 11 -0.95 -8.13 -0.14
N MET A 12 -0.36 -8.89 -1.04
CA MET A 12 0.26 -10.17 -0.70
C MET A 12 1.39 -9.98 0.34
N MET A 13 2.20 -8.94 0.20
CA MET A 13 3.23 -8.61 1.19
C MET A 13 2.62 -8.18 2.53
N ALA A 14 1.60 -7.34 2.51
CA ALA A 14 0.95 -6.88 3.72
C ALA A 14 0.24 -8.02 4.48
N VAL A 15 -0.45 -8.93 3.77
CA VAL A 15 -1.05 -10.15 4.37
C VAL A 15 0.02 -10.99 5.08
N ILE A 16 1.20 -11.13 4.49
CA ILE A 16 2.31 -11.87 5.11
C ILE A 16 2.79 -11.19 6.40
N LEU A 17 2.78 -9.86 6.43
CA LEU A 17 3.29 -9.09 7.56
C LEU A 17 2.33 -9.08 8.77
N PHE A 18 1.03 -8.94 8.51
CA PHE A 18 0.05 -8.60 9.56
C PHE A 18 -0.85 -9.74 10.03
N VAL A 19 -0.94 -10.86 9.29
CA VAL A 19 -1.80 -11.98 9.71
C VAL A 19 -0.95 -13.15 10.22
N PRO A 20 -0.85 -13.38 11.54
CA PRO A 20 0.06 -14.39 12.11
C PRO A 20 -0.16 -15.80 11.59
N SER A 21 -1.42 -16.22 11.37
CA SER A 21 -1.76 -17.54 10.83
C SER A 21 -1.35 -17.69 9.36
N VAL A 22 -1.57 -16.65 8.55
CA VAL A 22 -1.17 -16.58 7.15
C VAL A 22 0.34 -16.40 7.03
N LYS A 23 0.96 -15.58 7.87
CA LYS A 23 2.41 -15.39 7.94
C LYS A 23 3.15 -16.70 8.03
N THR A 24 2.76 -17.59 8.96
CA THR A 24 3.44 -18.88 9.14
C THR A 24 3.29 -19.81 7.94
N GLN A 25 2.12 -19.85 7.31
CA GLN A 25 1.86 -20.71 6.16
C GLN A 25 2.53 -20.16 4.89
N VAL A 26 2.42 -18.87 4.65
CA VAL A 26 3.00 -18.23 3.46
C VAL A 26 4.51 -18.18 3.55
N VAL A 27 5.09 -17.86 4.72
CA VAL A 27 6.54 -17.92 4.92
C VAL A 27 7.08 -19.34 4.68
N LYS A 28 6.38 -20.37 5.15
CA LYS A 28 6.76 -21.77 4.86
C LYS A 28 6.66 -22.12 3.38
N ALA A 29 5.61 -21.67 2.69
CA ALA A 29 5.44 -21.90 1.25
C ALA A 29 6.48 -21.12 0.42
N MET A 30 6.76 -19.88 0.81
CA MET A 30 7.73 -19.00 0.12
C MET A 30 9.17 -19.40 0.39
N ALA A 31 9.50 -19.93 1.57
CA ALA A 31 10.86 -20.36 1.92
C ALA A 31 11.43 -21.42 0.94
N ASN A 32 10.56 -22.13 0.25
CA ASN A 32 10.94 -23.13 -0.75
C ASN A 32 11.06 -22.56 -2.17
N THR A 33 10.87 -21.26 -2.37
CA THR A 33 11.00 -20.62 -3.69
C THR A 33 12.11 -19.59 -3.69
N ALA A 34 12.81 -19.44 -4.82
CA ALA A 34 13.88 -18.44 -4.96
C ALA A 34 13.38 -16.99 -4.75
N ILE A 35 12.14 -16.70 -5.15
CA ILE A 35 11.49 -15.40 -4.96
C ILE A 35 11.16 -15.20 -3.48
N GLY A 36 10.57 -16.22 -2.84
CA GLY A 36 10.22 -16.15 -1.42
C GLY A 36 11.44 -15.97 -0.52
N GLN A 37 12.57 -16.64 -0.82
CA GLN A 37 13.82 -16.44 -0.10
C GLN A 37 14.34 -15.00 -0.23
N LYS A 38 14.23 -14.39 -1.41
CA LYS A 38 14.60 -12.98 -1.62
C LYS A 38 13.74 -12.04 -0.77
N ILE A 39 12.42 -12.27 -0.74
CA ILE A 39 11.49 -11.47 0.07
C ILE A 39 11.79 -11.62 1.56
N ILE A 40 12.03 -12.85 2.03
CA ILE A 40 12.36 -13.12 3.44
C ILE A 40 13.69 -12.47 3.81
N THR A 41 14.69 -12.53 2.94
CA THR A 41 16.00 -11.92 3.16
C THR A 41 15.91 -10.40 3.16
N TRP A 42 15.17 -9.82 2.20
CA TRP A 42 14.91 -8.39 2.14
C TRP A 42 14.19 -7.91 3.42
N TRP A 43 13.16 -8.61 3.84
CA TRP A 43 12.44 -8.30 5.07
C TRP A 43 13.33 -8.41 6.31
N GLY A 44 14.14 -9.47 6.42
CA GLY A 44 15.11 -9.63 7.51
C GLY A 44 16.15 -8.50 7.54
N ASN A 45 16.62 -8.04 6.39
CA ASN A 45 17.61 -6.97 6.27
C ASN A 45 17.00 -5.57 6.49
N ASN A 46 15.75 -5.34 6.05
CA ASN A 46 15.10 -4.03 6.13
C ASN A 46 14.29 -3.83 7.42
N SER A 47 13.96 -4.88 8.16
CA SER A 47 13.36 -4.73 9.49
C SER A 47 14.29 -4.04 10.50
N TYR A 48 15.55 -3.80 10.14
CA TYR A 48 16.55 -3.05 10.91
C TYR A 48 16.83 -1.64 10.36
N ASN A 49 16.29 -1.23 9.22
CA ASN A 49 16.47 0.13 8.74
C ASN A 49 15.46 1.06 9.42
N GLU A 50 15.94 1.99 10.20
CA GLU A 50 15.20 2.98 10.98
C GLU A 50 14.19 3.82 10.13
N SER A 51 14.38 3.91 8.82
CA SER A 51 13.51 4.65 7.91
C SER A 51 12.09 4.05 7.73
N VAL A 52 11.86 2.83 8.18
CA VAL A 52 10.53 2.18 8.12
C VAL A 52 9.81 2.25 9.48
N ARG A 53 10.49 2.66 10.55
CA ARG A 53 10.03 2.52 11.94
C ARG A 53 9.60 3.78 12.65
N ASP A 54 9.79 4.95 12.07
CA ASP A 54 9.58 6.20 12.82
C ASP A 54 8.39 7.04 12.34
N LEU A 55 7.32 6.36 11.96
CA LEU A 55 6.02 6.94 12.15
C LEU A 55 5.64 6.63 13.60
N ASN A 56 5.54 7.64 14.45
CA ASN A 56 4.99 7.53 15.81
C ASN A 56 3.50 7.16 15.72
N PHE A 57 3.23 5.93 15.22
CA PHE A 57 1.88 5.43 15.10
C PHE A 57 1.33 5.15 16.49
N ASP A 58 0.30 5.86 16.87
CA ASP A 58 -0.38 5.73 18.14
C ASP A 58 -1.68 4.94 17.99
N ASP A 59 -1.59 3.63 18.21
CA ASP A 59 -2.74 2.72 18.18
C ASP A 59 -3.89 3.20 19.08
N SER A 60 -3.58 3.90 20.18
CA SER A 60 -4.58 4.39 21.10
C SER A 60 -5.44 5.51 20.51
N SER A 61 -4.93 6.18 19.48
CA SER A 61 -5.63 7.22 18.73
C SER A 61 -6.61 6.69 17.69
N ILE A 62 -6.58 5.38 17.39
CA ILE A 62 -7.49 4.77 16.42
C ILE A 62 -8.91 4.72 16.99
N LYS A 63 -9.86 5.24 16.22
CA LYS A 63 -11.27 5.33 16.56
C LYS A 63 -12.09 4.47 15.58
N THR A 64 -13.11 3.85 16.15
CA THR A 64 -14.11 3.07 15.40
C THR A 64 -15.50 3.42 15.89
N ASN A 65 -16.48 3.29 15.01
CA ASN A 65 -17.87 3.31 15.43
C ASN A 65 -18.20 2.07 16.28
N LYS A 66 -19.29 2.14 17.04
CA LYS A 66 -19.85 0.93 17.65
C LYS A 66 -20.39 0.03 16.53
N LEU A 67 -19.58 -0.92 16.10
CA LEU A 67 -19.95 -1.81 15.01
C LEU A 67 -21.18 -2.63 15.35
N LYS A 68 -22.07 -2.77 14.38
CA LYS A 68 -23.29 -3.60 14.51
C LYS A 68 -22.93 -5.10 14.59
N TYR A 69 -21.80 -5.48 13.97
CA TYR A 69 -21.26 -6.84 13.95
C TYR A 69 -19.80 -6.81 14.38
N ASN A 70 -19.38 -7.82 15.15
CA ASN A 70 -17.99 -7.96 15.59
C ASN A 70 -17.19 -8.70 14.49
N TYR A 71 -16.72 -7.96 13.49
CA TYR A 71 -15.89 -8.50 12.41
C TYR A 71 -14.44 -8.78 12.82
N SER A 72 -14.00 -8.25 13.97
CA SER A 72 -12.59 -8.32 14.39
C SER A 72 -12.10 -9.73 14.71
N GLU A 73 -13.01 -10.65 15.04
CA GLU A 73 -12.66 -12.05 15.29
C GLU A 73 -12.50 -12.86 14.00
N GLU A 74 -13.23 -12.50 12.95
CA GLU A 74 -13.24 -13.24 11.68
C GLU A 74 -12.26 -12.63 10.65
N TYR A 75 -12.06 -11.32 10.69
CA TYR A 75 -11.28 -10.59 9.70
C TYR A 75 -10.23 -9.68 10.35
N THR A 76 -9.05 -9.67 9.76
CA THR A 76 -8.03 -8.64 9.99
C THR A 76 -8.12 -7.61 8.88
N ASN A 77 -8.34 -6.34 9.25
CA ASN A 77 -8.46 -5.23 8.32
C ASN A 77 -7.25 -4.30 8.45
N PHE A 78 -6.65 -3.96 7.31
CA PHE A 78 -5.60 -2.97 7.22
C PHE A 78 -5.76 -2.13 5.94
N VAL A 79 -5.07 -1.00 5.87
CA VAL A 79 -5.13 -0.12 4.71
C VAL A 79 -3.75 0.07 4.10
N LEU A 80 -3.72 0.12 2.78
CA LEU A 80 -2.53 0.48 2.00
C LEU A 80 -2.71 1.91 1.50
N PHE A 81 -1.76 2.77 1.84
CA PHE A 81 -1.67 4.14 1.34
C PHE A 81 -0.53 4.25 0.33
N GLY A 82 -0.85 4.72 -0.87
CA GLY A 82 0.14 5.18 -1.84
C GLY A 82 0.24 6.68 -1.78
N VAL A 83 1.42 7.21 -1.47
CA VAL A 83 1.63 8.65 -1.32
C VAL A 83 2.58 9.18 -2.38
N ASP A 84 2.31 10.40 -2.88
CA ASP A 84 3.21 11.11 -3.80
C ASP A 84 4.25 11.91 -3.00
N SER A 85 5.09 11.20 -2.25
CA SER A 85 6.24 11.82 -1.62
C SER A 85 7.50 11.57 -2.45
N ARG A 86 8.26 12.63 -2.71
CA ARG A 86 9.44 12.60 -3.59
C ARG A 86 10.74 12.44 -2.81
N GLU A 87 10.81 12.84 -1.56
CA GLU A 87 12.01 12.78 -0.72
C GLU A 87 11.61 12.42 0.72
N GLY A 88 11.65 11.14 1.08
CA GLY A 88 11.70 10.68 2.47
C GLY A 88 10.57 11.08 3.44
N GLU A 89 9.90 12.19 3.22
CA GLU A 89 8.81 12.69 4.06
C GLU A 89 7.46 12.10 3.60
N VAL A 90 7.13 10.95 4.14
CA VAL A 90 5.87 10.26 3.84
C VAL A 90 4.68 10.98 4.48
N ASP A 91 4.91 11.73 5.54
CA ASP A 91 3.88 12.23 6.47
C ASP A 91 3.10 13.46 5.99
N ALA A 92 3.65 14.25 5.05
CA ALA A 92 3.01 15.49 4.61
C ALA A 92 2.31 15.40 3.23
N SER A 93 2.21 14.19 2.66
CA SER A 93 1.66 14.00 1.32
C SER A 93 0.23 13.49 1.35
N ASN A 94 -0.56 13.84 0.32
CA ASN A 94 -1.87 13.22 0.12
C ASN A 94 -1.71 11.73 -0.22
N SER A 95 -2.65 10.90 0.26
CA SER A 95 -2.73 9.51 -0.14
C SER A 95 -3.50 9.39 -1.46
N ASP A 96 -2.78 9.28 -2.56
CA ASP A 96 -3.37 9.20 -3.90
C ASP A 96 -3.91 7.80 -4.24
N SER A 97 -3.45 6.79 -3.53
CA SER A 97 -4.00 5.44 -3.56
C SER A 97 -4.42 5.03 -2.15
N ILE A 98 -5.66 4.55 -2.01
CA ILE A 98 -6.22 4.09 -0.75
C ILE A 98 -6.87 2.74 -1.00
N LEU A 99 -6.29 1.68 -0.48
CA LEU A 99 -6.75 0.31 -0.67
C LEU A 99 -6.98 -0.37 0.68
N ILE A 100 -8.24 -0.62 1.01
CA ILE A 100 -8.63 -1.36 2.21
C ILE A 100 -8.51 -2.84 1.90
N VAL A 101 -7.86 -3.58 2.77
CA VAL A 101 -7.66 -5.02 2.67
C VAL A 101 -8.26 -5.69 3.88
N SER A 102 -9.09 -6.68 3.65
CA SER A 102 -9.74 -7.49 4.66
C SER A 102 -9.38 -8.96 4.43
N VAL A 103 -8.74 -9.57 5.41
CA VAL A 103 -8.30 -10.97 5.35
C VAL A 103 -9.08 -11.79 6.35
N HIS A 104 -9.74 -12.83 5.88
CA HIS A 104 -10.43 -13.77 6.75
C HIS A 104 -9.43 -14.64 7.51
N ASN A 105 -9.44 -14.58 8.84
CA ASN A 105 -8.42 -15.16 9.71
C ASN A 105 -8.30 -16.70 9.62
N THR A 106 -9.37 -17.38 9.26
CA THR A 106 -9.40 -18.85 9.17
C THR A 106 -9.13 -19.35 7.76
N THR A 107 -9.80 -18.77 6.75
CA THR A 107 -9.72 -19.25 5.37
C THR A 107 -8.61 -18.61 4.55
N GLY A 108 -8.10 -17.45 4.98
CA GLY A 108 -7.16 -16.65 4.22
C GLY A 108 -7.78 -15.95 2.99
N GLU A 109 -9.13 -15.95 2.86
CA GLU A 109 -9.80 -15.19 1.82
C GLU A 109 -9.48 -13.71 1.95
N VAL A 110 -9.12 -13.07 0.84
CA VAL A 110 -8.76 -11.65 0.80
C VAL A 110 -9.81 -10.89 0.02
N LYS A 111 -10.35 -9.84 0.63
CA LYS A 111 -11.21 -8.85 0.00
C LYS A 111 -10.51 -7.51 -0.07
N MET A 112 -10.65 -6.82 -1.18
CA MET A 112 -10.02 -5.51 -1.39
C MET A 112 -11.02 -4.50 -1.87
N VAL A 113 -10.95 -3.29 -1.30
CA VAL A 113 -11.78 -2.15 -1.70
C VAL A 113 -10.88 -0.95 -1.97
N SER A 114 -10.91 -0.44 -3.19
CA SER A 114 -10.26 0.82 -3.53
C SER A 114 -11.20 1.98 -3.20
N VAL A 115 -10.72 2.92 -2.40
CA VAL A 115 -11.43 4.17 -2.11
C VAL A 115 -10.87 5.27 -3.02
N TYR A 116 -11.74 5.89 -3.82
CA TYR A 116 -11.32 6.99 -4.68
C TYR A 116 -10.81 8.16 -3.84
N ARG A 117 -9.63 8.66 -4.16
CA ARG A 117 -8.94 9.73 -3.41
C ARG A 117 -9.76 11.01 -3.26
N ASP A 118 -10.64 11.29 -4.22
CA ASP A 118 -11.50 12.48 -4.25
C ASP A 118 -12.87 12.24 -3.56
N THR A 119 -13.10 11.08 -2.94
CA THR A 119 -14.32 10.81 -2.18
C THR A 119 -14.49 11.84 -1.08
N TYR A 120 -15.66 12.49 -1.05
CA TYR A 120 -15.96 13.55 -0.08
C TYR A 120 -16.51 12.95 1.20
N LEU A 121 -15.74 13.04 2.29
CA LEU A 121 -16.05 12.43 3.59
C LEU A 121 -15.85 13.42 4.73
N GLY A 122 -16.42 13.12 5.90
CA GLY A 122 -16.05 13.78 7.15
C GLY A 122 -14.63 13.35 7.54
N ILE A 123 -13.71 14.31 7.66
CA ILE A 123 -12.34 14.05 8.08
C ILE A 123 -12.29 14.03 9.61
N TYR A 124 -11.89 12.88 10.17
CA TYR A 124 -11.85 12.65 11.61
C TYR A 124 -10.43 12.78 12.16
N GLY A 125 -10.28 13.60 13.20
CA GLY A 125 -9.01 13.73 13.91
C GLY A 125 -8.69 12.51 14.80
N LYS A 126 -7.53 12.58 15.46
CA LYS A 126 -7.09 11.56 16.44
C LYS A 126 -8.00 11.49 17.68
N ASP A 127 -8.75 12.54 17.96
CA ASP A 127 -9.76 12.59 19.03
C ASP A 127 -11.10 11.93 18.63
N GLY A 128 -11.26 11.55 17.35
CA GLY A 128 -12.47 10.95 16.83
C GLY A 128 -13.57 11.95 16.49
N THR A 129 -13.27 13.25 16.41
CA THR A 129 -14.22 14.29 16.01
C THR A 129 -14.02 14.69 14.55
N ILE A 130 -15.12 15.04 13.87
CA ILE A 130 -15.05 15.62 12.52
C ILE A 130 -14.59 17.08 12.65
N TYR A 131 -13.50 17.44 11.99
CA TYR A 131 -13.06 18.83 11.95
C TYR A 131 -13.34 19.53 10.62
N LYS A 132 -13.59 18.76 9.54
CA LYS A 132 -14.03 19.27 8.23
C LYS A 132 -14.64 18.16 7.38
N TYR A 133 -15.36 18.56 6.32
CA TYR A 133 -15.71 17.67 5.22
C TYR A 133 -14.84 18.00 4.02
N PHE A 134 -14.13 17.01 3.47
CA PHE A 134 -13.22 17.24 2.36
C PHE A 134 -12.90 15.92 1.63
N LYS A 135 -12.03 15.97 0.62
CA LYS A 135 -11.52 14.79 -0.07
C LYS A 135 -10.77 13.88 0.90
N VAL A 136 -11.04 12.58 0.87
CA VAL A 136 -10.48 11.60 1.81
C VAL A 136 -8.96 11.56 1.80
N ASN A 137 -8.31 11.77 0.64
CA ASN A 137 -6.86 11.76 0.52
C ASN A 137 -6.17 12.83 1.39
N SER A 138 -6.87 13.94 1.67
CA SER A 138 -6.36 15.01 2.54
C SER A 138 -6.27 14.63 4.02
N ALA A 139 -6.89 13.53 4.42
CA ALA A 139 -6.82 13.06 5.80
C ALA A 139 -5.40 12.64 6.17
N TYR A 140 -4.71 11.96 5.23
CA TYR A 140 -3.33 11.54 5.43
C TYR A 140 -2.39 12.75 5.57
N ALA A 141 -2.44 13.70 4.64
CA ALA A 141 -1.63 14.92 4.69
C ALA A 141 -1.92 15.80 5.92
N GLY A 142 -3.15 15.78 6.42
CA GLY A 142 -3.61 16.63 7.52
C GLY A 142 -3.32 16.10 8.91
N GLY A 143 -3.02 14.81 9.07
CA GLY A 143 -2.83 14.23 10.41
C GLY A 143 -2.28 12.81 10.40
N GLY A 144 -1.62 12.43 9.29
CA GLY A 144 -0.94 11.13 9.17
C GLY A 144 -1.89 9.95 9.00
N PRO A 145 -1.33 8.75 9.13
CA PRO A 145 -2.06 7.51 8.94
C PRO A 145 -3.23 7.34 9.92
N GLU A 146 -3.10 7.78 11.17
CA GLU A 146 -4.16 7.66 12.19
C GLU A 146 -5.39 8.47 11.80
N THR A 147 -5.21 9.70 11.33
CA THR A 147 -6.32 10.54 10.84
C THR A 147 -6.97 9.93 9.60
N ALA A 148 -6.18 9.36 8.69
CA ALA A 148 -6.71 8.68 7.51
C ALA A 148 -7.49 7.41 7.90
N ILE A 149 -6.96 6.58 8.81
CA ILE A 149 -7.64 5.39 9.33
C ILE A 149 -8.93 5.77 10.05
N ASN A 150 -8.90 6.75 10.96
CA ASN A 150 -10.09 7.22 11.65
C ASN A 150 -11.16 7.71 10.66
N THR A 151 -10.75 8.43 9.62
CA THR A 151 -11.64 8.87 8.56
C THR A 151 -12.32 7.69 7.86
N LEU A 152 -11.57 6.65 7.51
CA LEU A 152 -12.12 5.45 6.88
C LEU A 152 -13.03 4.68 7.84
N ASN A 153 -12.56 4.40 9.05
CA ASN A 153 -13.32 3.66 10.05
C ASN A 153 -14.67 4.31 10.38
N MET A 154 -14.63 5.62 10.63
CA MET A 154 -15.82 6.35 11.09
C MET A 154 -16.85 6.61 9.99
N ASN A 155 -16.43 6.75 8.72
CA ASN A 155 -17.36 6.93 7.59
C ASN A 155 -17.88 5.62 7.01
N LEU A 156 -17.10 4.52 7.09
CA LEU A 156 -17.41 3.27 6.41
C LEU A 156 -17.74 2.12 7.38
N ASP A 157 -17.86 2.41 8.67
CA ASP A 157 -18.10 1.43 9.74
C ASP A 157 -17.09 0.26 9.72
N LEU A 158 -15.80 0.60 9.63
CA LEU A 158 -14.69 -0.35 9.60
C LEU A 158 -13.96 -0.40 10.95
N ASN A 159 -13.09 -1.40 11.09
CA ASN A 159 -12.20 -1.59 12.24
C ASN A 159 -10.74 -1.78 11.78
N ILE A 160 -10.28 -0.93 10.90
CA ILE A 160 -8.89 -0.90 10.46
C ILE A 160 -8.02 -0.49 11.65
N THR A 161 -6.98 -1.29 11.95
CA THR A 161 -6.04 -1.04 13.05
C THR A 161 -4.61 -0.86 12.56
N ASP A 162 -4.32 -1.31 11.34
CA ASP A 162 -2.97 -1.35 10.79
C ASP A 162 -2.92 -0.72 9.40
N TYR A 163 -1.73 -0.30 9.00
CA TYR A 163 -1.52 0.28 7.68
C TYR A 163 -0.15 -0.04 7.09
N VAL A 164 -0.05 0.12 5.79
CA VAL A 164 1.22 0.18 5.06
C VAL A 164 1.20 1.41 4.18
N THR A 165 2.26 2.20 4.22
CA THR A 165 2.43 3.33 3.30
C THR A 165 3.59 3.06 2.37
N VAL A 166 3.38 3.33 1.09
CA VAL A 166 4.40 3.24 0.05
C VAL A 166 4.45 4.51 -0.78
N ASN A 167 5.64 4.93 -1.14
CA ASN A 167 5.90 5.96 -2.14
C ASN A 167 6.43 5.32 -3.44
N PHE A 168 6.76 6.13 -4.45
CA PHE A 168 7.29 5.63 -5.72
C PHE A 168 8.55 4.79 -5.56
N SER A 169 9.50 5.21 -4.70
CA SER A 169 10.74 4.45 -4.46
C SER A 169 10.46 3.10 -3.82
N GLY A 170 9.59 3.06 -2.81
CA GLY A 170 9.19 1.82 -2.15
C GLY A 170 8.50 0.84 -3.10
N VAL A 171 7.63 1.34 -3.98
CA VAL A 171 7.00 0.51 -5.03
C VAL A 171 8.06 -0.05 -6.00
N ALA A 172 9.01 0.76 -6.43
CA ALA A 172 10.08 0.33 -7.31
C ALA A 172 10.94 -0.77 -6.67
N GLU A 173 11.33 -0.62 -5.41
CA GLU A 173 12.08 -1.63 -4.65
C GLU A 173 11.31 -2.94 -4.48
N ILE A 174 10.00 -2.87 -4.23
CA ILE A 174 9.14 -4.06 -4.14
C ILE A 174 9.13 -4.80 -5.48
N ILE A 175 8.94 -4.09 -6.59
CA ILE A 175 8.95 -4.69 -7.93
C ILE A 175 10.30 -5.35 -8.23
N ASP A 176 11.41 -4.70 -7.92
CA ASP A 176 12.75 -5.24 -8.15
C ASP A 176 13.02 -6.46 -7.27
N THR A 177 12.59 -6.44 -6.01
CA THR A 177 12.71 -7.57 -5.08
C THR A 177 11.98 -8.81 -5.59
N LEU A 178 10.80 -8.61 -6.19
CA LEU A 178 10.02 -9.67 -6.82
C LEU A 178 10.62 -10.14 -8.16
N GLY A 179 11.65 -9.49 -8.65
CA GLY A 179 12.30 -9.81 -9.91
C GLY A 179 11.59 -9.22 -11.12
N GLY A 180 10.78 -8.19 -10.94
CA GLY A 180 10.03 -7.50 -11.97
C GLY A 180 8.58 -7.99 -12.08
N ILE A 181 7.79 -7.27 -12.87
CA ILE A 181 6.41 -7.62 -13.23
C ILE A 181 6.30 -7.89 -14.72
N THR A 182 5.33 -8.70 -15.10
CA THR A 182 5.07 -9.01 -16.51
C THR A 182 3.72 -8.41 -16.91
N VAL A 183 3.72 -7.58 -17.94
CA VAL A 183 2.53 -6.85 -18.41
C VAL A 183 2.37 -6.99 -19.92
N ASN A 184 1.15 -6.76 -20.40
CA ASN A 184 0.91 -6.56 -21.82
C ASN A 184 0.86 -5.05 -22.07
N LEU A 185 1.62 -4.58 -23.05
CA LEU A 185 1.69 -3.17 -23.43
C LEU A 185 1.23 -3.00 -24.87
N THR A 186 0.31 -2.08 -25.11
CA THR A 186 0.02 -1.54 -26.43
C THR A 186 1.06 -0.50 -26.84
N ASP A 187 1.07 -0.09 -28.11
CA ASP A 187 2.00 0.95 -28.57
C ASP A 187 1.73 2.29 -27.89
N ASP A 188 0.47 2.63 -27.68
CA ASP A 188 0.07 3.87 -26.99
C ASP A 188 0.51 3.87 -25.52
N GLU A 189 0.31 2.74 -24.81
CA GLU A 189 0.77 2.59 -23.42
C GLU A 189 2.30 2.65 -23.32
N LEU A 190 3.02 2.09 -24.27
CA LEU A 190 4.49 2.17 -24.33
C LEU A 190 4.96 3.63 -24.46
N GLN A 191 4.30 4.42 -25.32
CA GLN A 191 4.62 5.84 -25.50
C GLN A 191 4.36 6.61 -24.21
N GLN A 192 3.21 6.42 -23.58
CA GLN A 192 2.85 7.08 -22.33
C GLN A 192 3.79 6.67 -21.18
N LEU A 193 4.10 5.40 -21.06
CA LEU A 193 5.06 4.88 -20.07
C LEU A 193 6.40 5.60 -20.21
N ASN A 194 6.98 5.62 -21.41
CA ASN A 194 8.27 6.23 -21.65
C ASN A 194 8.25 7.76 -21.50
N TYR A 195 7.12 8.41 -21.84
CA TYR A 195 6.94 9.85 -21.63
C TYR A 195 7.01 10.23 -20.15
N HIS A 196 6.30 9.49 -19.29
CA HIS A 196 6.27 9.75 -17.85
C HIS A 196 7.52 9.27 -17.11
N MET A 197 8.21 8.25 -17.64
CA MET A 197 9.40 7.67 -17.01
C MET A 197 10.50 8.70 -16.74
N SER A 198 10.70 9.64 -17.65
CA SER A 198 11.74 10.68 -17.49
C SER A 198 11.49 11.55 -16.26
N SER A 199 10.25 12.01 -16.05
CA SER A 199 9.89 12.85 -14.89
C SER A 199 9.91 12.06 -13.59
N THR A 200 9.37 10.82 -13.59
CA THR A 200 9.34 9.95 -12.42
C THR A 200 10.76 9.57 -11.98
N CYS A 201 11.62 9.12 -12.90
CA CYS A 201 13.00 8.78 -12.58
C CYS A 201 13.80 10.00 -12.08
N SER A 202 13.56 11.18 -12.66
CA SER A 202 14.19 12.41 -12.19
C SER A 202 13.78 12.75 -10.76
N SER A 203 12.52 12.53 -10.40
CA SER A 203 12.01 12.83 -9.05
C SER A 203 12.57 11.91 -7.96
N ILE A 204 13.02 10.70 -8.31
CA ILE A 204 13.64 9.73 -7.38
C ILE A 204 15.17 9.61 -7.59
N GLY A 205 15.77 10.53 -8.35
CA GLY A 205 17.22 10.62 -8.52
C GLY A 205 17.88 9.51 -9.34
N VAL A 206 17.12 8.79 -10.20
CA VAL A 206 17.63 7.69 -11.02
C VAL A 206 17.55 7.99 -12.51
N LYS A 207 18.38 7.29 -13.30
CA LYS A 207 18.36 7.43 -14.77
C LYS A 207 17.27 6.53 -15.37
N PRO A 208 16.41 7.04 -16.28
CA PRO A 208 15.37 6.26 -16.92
C PRO A 208 15.93 5.16 -17.81
N LYS A 209 15.35 3.96 -17.74
CA LYS A 209 15.59 2.83 -18.64
C LYS A 209 14.37 2.59 -19.51
N TYR A 210 14.29 3.30 -20.63
CA TYR A 210 13.15 3.23 -21.53
C TYR A 210 12.83 1.83 -22.03
N VAL A 211 11.56 1.47 -22.03
CA VAL A 211 11.05 0.23 -22.61
C VAL A 211 11.08 0.35 -24.13
N LYS A 212 11.65 -0.66 -24.82
CA LYS A 212 11.96 -0.56 -26.25
C LYS A 212 10.86 -1.11 -27.17
N LYS A 213 9.93 -1.89 -26.65
CA LYS A 213 8.88 -2.53 -27.45
C LYS A 213 7.61 -2.74 -26.66
N SER A 214 6.49 -2.68 -27.34
CA SER A 214 5.17 -3.12 -26.90
C SER A 214 4.98 -4.63 -27.13
N GLY A 215 3.90 -5.18 -26.67
CA GLY A 215 3.49 -6.55 -26.91
C GLY A 215 3.00 -7.27 -25.65
N LYS A 216 2.87 -8.58 -25.77
CA LYS A 216 2.49 -9.45 -24.65
C LYS A 216 3.72 -9.84 -23.82
N ASN A 217 3.50 -10.05 -22.53
CA ASN A 217 4.50 -10.55 -21.58
C ASN A 217 5.79 -9.70 -21.56
N ILE A 218 5.64 -8.39 -21.61
CA ILE A 218 6.78 -7.48 -21.45
C ILE A 218 7.16 -7.45 -19.97
N LYS A 219 8.42 -7.77 -19.68
CA LYS A 219 8.95 -7.71 -18.32
C LYS A 219 9.40 -6.29 -18.02
N LEU A 220 8.89 -5.75 -16.92
CA LEU A 220 9.27 -4.46 -16.35
C LEU A 220 9.90 -4.67 -14.99
N ASN A 221 10.88 -3.86 -14.66
CA ASN A 221 11.47 -3.75 -13.32
C ASN A 221 10.93 -2.50 -12.61
N GLY A 222 11.39 -2.26 -11.38
CA GLY A 222 10.95 -1.10 -10.60
C GLY A 222 11.43 0.23 -11.18
N ILE A 223 12.56 0.20 -11.91
CA ILE A 223 13.19 1.39 -12.52
C ILE A 223 13.80 1.03 -13.87
#